data_92b262bcc9f70391cbcd94bcc7748564
#
_entry.id   92b262bcc9f70391cbcd94bcc7748564
#
_cell.length_a   1.000
_cell.length_b   1.000
_cell.length_c   1.000
_cell.angle_alpha   90.00
_cell.angle_beta   90.00
_cell.angle_gamma   90.00
#
_symmetry.space_group_name_H-M   'P 1'
#
loop_
_entity.id
_entity.type
_entity.pdbx_description
1 polymer ?
#
loop_
_entity_poly.entity_id
_entity_poly.type
_entity_poly.pdbx_seq_one_letter_code
_entity_poly.pdbx_strand_id
1 'polypeptide(L)'
;MWYFAYGSNLNSRAVAEWCRHYGYRAPAMRPGKPAVLDNYRLSFPIFSEYWAGGIGDIVYDPGKYVMGALFDLSENELNVLDAKVNRKLDSNSKEIGTYKRIEVKVSNLGKSDSISAITYQGISVERYHIPPTQHYMDLVIQGAYSFGLSMMWIAYLQSFPLQQGRKPRPPGTGDAASKL
;
A
#
# COMPACT_ATOMS: atom_id res chain seq x y z
N MET A 1 -16.23 -3.13 5.09
CA MET A 1 -15.76 -3.52 3.73
C MET A 1 -14.35 -4.08 3.82
N TRP A 2 -14.07 -5.14 3.06
CA TRP A 2 -12.73 -5.70 3.04
C TRP A 2 -11.76 -4.78 2.28
N TYR A 3 -10.62 -4.49 2.91
CA TYR A 3 -9.51 -3.76 2.34
C TYR A 3 -8.27 -4.66 2.28
N PHE A 4 -7.63 -4.76 1.13
CA PHE A 4 -6.40 -5.52 0.93
C PHE A 4 -5.19 -4.59 0.89
N ALA A 5 -4.30 -4.72 1.88
CA ALA A 5 -3.03 -3.99 1.95
C ALA A 5 -1.87 -4.88 1.49
N TYR A 6 -0.98 -4.34 0.67
CA TYR A 6 0.20 -5.03 0.12
C TYR A 6 1.50 -4.21 0.22
N GLY A 7 1.40 -2.90 0.42
CA GLY A 7 2.53 -1.95 0.53
C GLY A 7 2.75 -1.45 1.96
N SER A 8 3.17 -0.20 2.13
CA SER A 8 3.44 0.37 3.45
C SER A 8 2.23 0.39 4.40
N ASN A 9 1.01 0.30 3.87
CA ASN A 9 -0.19 0.15 4.68
C ASN A 9 -0.30 -1.21 5.40
N LEU A 10 0.53 -2.20 5.07
CA LEU A 10 0.70 -3.40 5.90
C LEU A 10 1.20 -3.08 7.30
N ASN A 11 1.95 -2.00 7.47
CA ASN A 11 2.45 -1.59 8.78
C ASN A 11 1.40 -0.73 9.51
N SER A 12 0.54 -1.36 10.29
CA SER A 12 -0.53 -0.68 11.03
C SER A 12 0.01 0.39 12.01
N ARG A 13 1.22 0.21 12.54
CA ARG A 13 1.87 1.20 13.41
C ARG A 13 2.25 2.44 12.60
N ALA A 14 2.85 2.28 11.43
CA ALA A 14 3.18 3.41 10.55
C ALA A 14 1.94 4.15 10.06
N VAL A 15 0.83 3.44 9.79
CA VAL A 15 -0.46 4.07 9.49
C VAL A 15 -0.95 4.91 10.67
N ALA A 16 -0.90 4.37 11.90
CA ALA A 16 -1.33 5.08 13.09
C ALA A 16 -0.43 6.32 13.40
N GLU A 17 0.88 6.22 13.16
CA GLU A 17 1.81 7.33 13.30
C GLU A 17 1.52 8.44 12.28
N TRP A 18 1.26 8.09 11.02
CA TRP A 18 0.84 9.03 10.00
C TRP A 18 -0.48 9.72 10.39
N CYS A 19 -1.47 8.97 10.82
CA CYS A 19 -2.77 9.51 11.26
C CYS A 19 -2.61 10.51 12.40
N ARG A 20 -1.79 10.17 13.41
CA ARG A 20 -1.51 11.06 14.55
C ARG A 20 -0.86 12.37 14.10
N HIS A 21 0.09 12.29 13.15
CA HIS A 21 0.78 13.47 12.63
C HIS A 21 -0.17 14.42 11.88
N TYR A 22 -1.11 13.88 11.11
CA TYR A 22 -2.04 14.67 10.29
C TYR A 22 -3.42 14.87 10.93
N GLY A 23 -3.61 14.50 12.21
CA GLY A 23 -4.86 14.73 12.94
C GLY A 23 -6.01 13.79 12.58
N TYR A 24 -5.73 12.66 11.93
CA TYR A 24 -6.74 11.65 11.63
C TYR A 24 -6.90 10.62 12.75
N ARG A 25 -8.10 10.09 12.89
CA ARG A 25 -8.32 8.87 13.68
C ARG A 25 -7.81 7.67 12.89
N ALA A 26 -6.90 6.90 13.48
CA ALA A 26 -6.35 5.73 12.81
C ALA A 26 -7.42 4.65 12.53
N PRO A 27 -7.45 4.04 11.34
CA PRO A 27 -8.34 2.92 11.03
C PRO A 27 -7.99 1.68 11.86
N ALA A 28 -8.99 0.84 12.11
CA ALA A 28 -8.84 -0.41 12.87
C ALA A 28 -8.17 -1.50 12.04
N MET A 29 -6.86 -1.39 11.85
CA MET A 29 -6.08 -2.35 11.06
C MET A 29 -5.66 -3.59 11.86
N ARG A 30 -6.48 -4.00 12.80
CA ARG A 30 -6.36 -5.28 13.54
C ARG A 30 -7.74 -5.75 14.00
N PRO A 31 -8.01 -7.08 13.95
CA PRO A 31 -7.15 -8.13 13.39
C PRO A 31 -7.08 -8.07 11.86
N GLY A 32 -5.88 -8.29 11.30
CA GLY A 32 -5.69 -8.49 9.86
C GLY A 32 -5.59 -9.98 9.53
N LYS A 33 -6.02 -10.38 8.35
CA LYS A 33 -5.96 -11.77 7.86
C LYS A 33 -5.01 -11.84 6.67
N PRO A 34 -3.98 -12.73 6.68
CA PRO A 34 -3.13 -12.90 5.52
C PRO A 34 -3.94 -13.36 4.29
N ALA A 35 -3.64 -12.79 3.14
CA ALA A 35 -4.35 -13.07 1.89
C ALA A 35 -3.42 -12.98 0.68
N VAL A 36 -3.86 -13.56 -0.44
CA VAL A 36 -3.15 -13.59 -1.72
C VAL A 36 -4.03 -12.97 -2.81
N LEU A 37 -3.44 -12.10 -3.59
CA LEU A 37 -4.01 -11.55 -4.81
C LEU A 37 -3.31 -12.22 -6.00
N ASP A 38 -4.02 -13.11 -6.69
CA ASP A 38 -3.50 -13.83 -7.85
C ASP A 38 -3.53 -12.97 -9.12
N ASN A 39 -2.65 -13.31 -10.08
CA ASN A 39 -2.49 -12.66 -11.37
C ASN A 39 -2.05 -11.20 -11.29
N TYR A 40 -1.36 -10.83 -10.22
CA TYR A 40 -0.71 -9.54 -10.05
C TYR A 40 0.73 -9.73 -9.56
N ARG A 41 1.58 -8.78 -9.90
CA ARG A 41 2.94 -8.67 -9.33
C ARG A 41 3.09 -7.36 -8.56
N LEU A 42 3.89 -7.36 -7.52
CA LEU A 42 4.33 -6.15 -6.83
C LEU A 42 5.34 -5.41 -7.70
N SER A 43 5.20 -4.11 -7.80
CA SER A 43 6.07 -3.22 -8.57
C SER A 43 6.28 -1.91 -7.81
N PHE A 44 7.25 -1.09 -8.25
CA PHE A 44 7.54 0.22 -7.67
C PHE A 44 7.68 1.26 -8.80
N PRO A 45 6.58 1.56 -9.52
CA PRO A 45 6.62 2.42 -10.69
C PRO A 45 6.28 3.89 -10.38
N ILE A 46 6.07 4.24 -9.12
CA ILE A 46 5.63 5.57 -8.69
C ILE A 46 6.73 6.17 -7.82
N PHE A 47 7.24 7.35 -8.21
CA PHE A 47 8.15 8.10 -7.35
C PHE A 47 7.38 8.88 -6.30
N SER A 48 7.83 8.82 -5.06
CA SER A 48 7.29 9.59 -3.95
C SER A 48 8.37 10.54 -3.39
N GLU A 49 8.08 11.83 -3.43
CA GLU A 49 8.95 12.83 -2.78
C GLU A 49 9.06 12.60 -1.27
N TYR A 50 7.95 12.20 -0.63
CA TYR A 50 7.91 11.90 0.80
C TYR A 50 8.85 10.76 1.18
N TRP A 51 8.84 9.66 0.39
CA TRP A 51 9.70 8.50 0.62
C TRP A 51 11.07 8.63 -0.04
N ALA A 52 11.28 9.65 -0.88
CA ALA A 52 12.47 9.88 -1.70
C ALA A 52 12.85 8.67 -2.57
N GLY A 53 11.86 7.92 -3.04
CA GLY A 53 12.06 6.69 -3.81
C GLY A 53 10.76 6.10 -4.32
N GLY A 54 10.85 4.92 -4.90
CA GLY A 54 9.71 4.18 -5.41
C GLY A 54 8.75 3.73 -4.30
N ILE A 55 7.45 3.77 -4.58
CA ILE A 55 6.40 3.23 -3.72
C ILE A 55 5.65 2.10 -4.42
N GLY A 56 5.12 1.17 -3.59
CA GLY A 56 4.53 -0.08 -4.07
C GLY A 56 3.24 0.13 -4.85
N ASP A 57 3.14 -0.58 -5.97
CA ASP A 57 1.95 -0.71 -6.78
C ASP A 57 1.75 -2.16 -7.21
N ILE A 58 0.55 -2.51 -7.64
CA ILE A 58 0.21 -3.81 -8.20
C ILE A 58 -0.10 -3.69 -9.68
N VAL A 59 0.53 -4.57 -10.46
CA VAL A 59 0.37 -4.63 -11.92
C VAL A 59 -0.17 -6.00 -12.28
N TYR A 60 -1.21 -6.03 -13.12
CA TYR A 60 -1.75 -7.29 -13.62
C TYR A 60 -0.68 -8.07 -14.38
N ASP A 61 -0.42 -9.30 -13.97
CA ASP A 61 0.61 -10.19 -14.49
C ASP A 61 0.19 -11.66 -14.26
N PRO A 62 -0.40 -12.32 -15.28
CA PRO A 62 -0.93 -13.67 -15.15
C PRO A 62 0.12 -14.66 -14.63
N GLY A 63 -0.29 -15.49 -13.68
CA GLY A 63 0.56 -16.51 -13.05
C GLY A 63 1.49 -15.99 -11.95
N LYS A 64 1.47 -14.67 -11.66
CA LYS A 64 2.12 -14.07 -10.50
C LYS A 64 1.13 -13.87 -9.37
N TYR A 65 1.63 -13.55 -8.19
CA TYR A 65 0.76 -13.24 -7.05
C TYR A 65 1.40 -12.17 -6.15
N VAL A 66 0.54 -11.51 -5.37
CA VAL A 66 0.95 -10.56 -4.32
C VAL A 66 0.36 -11.01 -3.00
N MET A 67 1.20 -11.16 -1.98
CA MET A 67 0.72 -11.43 -0.63
C MET A 67 0.52 -10.12 0.14
N GLY A 68 -0.51 -10.11 0.97
CA GLY A 68 -0.87 -8.98 1.79
C GLY A 68 -1.77 -9.37 2.95
N ALA A 69 -2.48 -8.40 3.52
CA ALA A 69 -3.43 -8.64 4.58
C ALA A 69 -4.77 -7.97 4.30
N LEU A 70 -5.85 -8.65 4.70
CA LEU A 70 -7.23 -8.17 4.66
C LEU A 70 -7.62 -7.54 6.00
N PHE A 71 -8.28 -6.41 5.92
CA PHE A 71 -8.85 -5.68 7.06
C PHE A 71 -10.32 -5.39 6.79
N ASP A 72 -11.17 -5.57 7.80
CA ASP A 72 -12.57 -5.13 7.73
C ASP A 72 -12.65 -3.68 8.20
N LEU A 73 -12.84 -2.76 7.27
CA LEU A 73 -12.85 -1.32 7.51
C LEU A 73 -14.21 -0.72 7.14
N SER A 74 -14.61 0.29 7.88
CA SER A 74 -15.72 1.17 7.50
C SER A 74 -15.31 2.11 6.34
N GLU A 75 -16.28 2.71 5.66
CA GLU A 75 -16.01 3.70 4.62
C GLU A 75 -15.21 4.90 5.17
N ASN A 76 -15.52 5.35 6.38
CA ASN A 76 -14.79 6.45 7.01
C ASN A 76 -13.30 6.11 7.23
N GLU A 77 -13.00 4.87 7.58
CA GLU A 77 -11.61 4.41 7.75
C GLU A 77 -10.90 4.27 6.41
N LEU A 78 -11.60 3.84 5.36
CA LEU A 78 -11.06 3.84 3.99
C LEU A 78 -10.78 5.26 3.50
N ASN A 79 -11.63 6.24 3.83
CA ASN A 79 -11.40 7.65 3.48
C ASN A 79 -10.12 8.22 4.13
N VAL A 80 -9.75 7.75 5.33
CA VAL A 80 -8.47 8.08 5.95
C VAL A 80 -7.30 7.49 5.14
N LEU A 81 -7.43 6.26 4.67
CA LEU A 81 -6.41 5.65 3.80
C LEU A 81 -6.35 6.34 2.43
N ASP A 82 -7.47 6.80 1.86
CA ASP A 82 -7.49 7.62 0.65
C ASP A 82 -6.62 8.86 0.80
N ALA A 83 -6.81 9.59 1.92
CA ALA A 83 -5.98 10.76 2.21
C ALA A 83 -4.49 10.39 2.30
N LYS A 84 -4.17 9.28 2.96
CA LYS A 84 -2.80 8.80 3.13
C LYS A 84 -2.13 8.43 1.80
N VAL A 85 -2.85 7.82 0.87
CA VAL A 85 -2.31 7.42 -0.44
C VAL A 85 -2.48 8.49 -1.51
N ASN A 86 -2.94 9.69 -1.12
CA ASN A 86 -3.24 10.80 -2.02
C ASN A 86 -4.22 10.39 -3.14
N ARG A 87 -5.30 9.69 -2.77
CA ARG A 87 -6.44 9.49 -3.66
C ARG A 87 -7.27 10.77 -3.71
N LYS A 88 -7.57 11.25 -4.89
CA LYS A 88 -8.38 12.46 -5.12
C LYS A 88 -9.33 12.22 -6.27
N LEU A 89 -10.48 12.89 -6.21
CA LEU A 89 -11.45 12.95 -7.29
C LEU A 89 -11.59 14.40 -7.77
N ASP A 90 -11.76 14.59 -9.06
CA ASP A 90 -12.15 15.89 -9.62
C ASP A 90 -13.67 16.11 -9.48
N SER A 91 -14.16 17.25 -9.96
CA SER A 91 -15.59 17.61 -9.95
C SER A 91 -16.50 16.64 -10.71
N ASN A 92 -15.92 15.81 -11.60
CA ASN A 92 -16.64 14.80 -12.39
C ASN A 92 -16.45 13.38 -11.82
N SER A 93 -15.96 13.26 -10.58
CA SER A 93 -15.65 11.99 -9.91
C SER A 93 -14.57 11.15 -10.60
N LYS A 94 -13.70 11.78 -11.39
CA LYS A 94 -12.55 11.12 -12.02
C LYS A 94 -11.39 11.07 -11.03
N GLU A 95 -10.73 9.93 -10.96
CA GLU A 95 -9.51 9.73 -10.15
C GLU A 95 -8.34 10.56 -10.70
N ILE A 96 -7.78 11.48 -9.89
CA ILE A 96 -6.70 12.40 -10.29
C ILE A 96 -5.50 12.42 -9.34
N GLY A 97 -5.55 11.66 -8.25
CA GLY A 97 -4.46 11.57 -7.27
C GLY A 97 -3.34 10.63 -7.71
N THR A 98 -2.59 10.14 -6.72
CA THR A 98 -1.52 9.15 -6.95
C THR A 98 -2.10 7.75 -7.16
N TYR A 99 -3.09 7.38 -6.36
CA TYR A 99 -3.76 6.08 -6.39
C TYR A 99 -5.27 6.22 -6.60
N LYS A 100 -5.86 5.17 -7.17
CA LYS A 100 -7.31 4.94 -7.23
C LYS A 100 -7.68 3.70 -6.45
N ARG A 101 -8.92 3.61 -5.97
CA ARG A 101 -9.50 2.37 -5.46
C ARG A 101 -9.84 1.45 -6.63
N ILE A 102 -9.49 0.19 -6.49
CA ILE A 102 -9.97 -0.88 -7.36
C ILE A 102 -10.55 -2.02 -6.53
N GLU A 103 -11.51 -2.73 -7.10
CA GLU A 103 -12.02 -3.97 -6.52
C GLU A 103 -11.21 -5.15 -7.06
N VAL A 104 -10.80 -6.03 -6.15
CA VAL A 104 -10.04 -7.24 -6.46
C VAL A 104 -10.63 -8.44 -5.74
N LYS A 105 -10.37 -9.65 -6.27
CA LYS A 105 -10.66 -10.90 -5.59
C LYS A 105 -9.39 -11.45 -5.00
N VAL A 106 -9.39 -11.66 -3.69
CA VAL A 106 -8.26 -12.23 -2.95
C VAL A 106 -8.65 -13.55 -2.31
N SER A 107 -7.73 -14.49 -2.23
CA SER A 107 -7.90 -15.75 -1.52
C SER A 107 -7.34 -15.63 -0.10
N ASN A 108 -8.06 -16.16 0.88
CA ASN A 108 -7.55 -16.31 2.23
C ASN A 108 -6.58 -17.50 2.25
N LEU A 109 -5.38 -17.36 2.84
CA LEU A 109 -4.42 -18.46 2.94
C LEU A 109 -5.05 -19.68 3.61
N GLY A 110 -5.07 -20.80 2.87
CA GLY A 110 -5.62 -22.08 3.34
C GLY A 110 -7.13 -22.28 3.12
N LYS A 111 -7.82 -21.40 2.38
CA LYS A 111 -9.23 -21.55 1.98
C LYS A 111 -9.38 -21.35 0.48
N SER A 112 -10.30 -22.10 -0.13
CA SER A 112 -10.64 -22.00 -1.56
C SER A 112 -11.53 -20.80 -1.90
N ASP A 113 -12.08 -20.11 -0.90
CA ASP A 113 -13.03 -19.03 -1.11
C ASP A 113 -12.33 -17.72 -1.43
N SER A 114 -12.75 -17.05 -2.49
CA SER A 114 -12.30 -15.70 -2.83
C SER A 114 -13.18 -14.64 -2.16
N ILE A 115 -12.55 -13.59 -1.66
CA ILE A 115 -13.19 -12.44 -1.01
C ILE A 115 -13.00 -11.22 -1.90
N SER A 116 -14.11 -10.51 -2.23
CA SER A 116 -14.03 -9.19 -2.84
C SER A 116 -13.49 -8.18 -1.85
N ALA A 117 -12.46 -7.45 -2.24
CA ALA A 117 -11.83 -6.45 -1.40
C ALA A 117 -11.46 -5.20 -2.22
N ILE A 118 -11.47 -4.05 -1.57
CA ILE A 118 -10.91 -2.82 -2.12
C ILE A 118 -9.40 -2.82 -1.91
N THR A 119 -8.67 -2.34 -2.90
CA THR A 119 -7.23 -2.05 -2.78
C THR A 119 -6.88 -0.80 -3.58
N TYR A 120 -5.63 -0.36 -3.50
CA TYR A 120 -5.15 0.80 -4.24
C TYR A 120 -4.27 0.37 -5.42
N GLN A 121 -4.42 1.07 -6.54
CA GLN A 121 -3.60 0.92 -7.74
C GLN A 121 -3.19 2.31 -8.24
N GLY A 122 -1.96 2.46 -8.69
CA GLY A 122 -1.44 3.69 -9.26
C GLY A 122 -2.23 4.17 -10.48
N ILE A 123 -2.42 5.50 -10.61
CA ILE A 123 -3.10 6.12 -11.75
C ILE A 123 -2.10 6.41 -12.87
N SER A 124 -0.98 7.05 -12.53
CA SER A 124 0.10 7.37 -13.45
C SER A 124 1.36 6.67 -12.98
N VAL A 125 1.82 5.71 -13.76
CA VAL A 125 2.94 4.85 -13.40
C VAL A 125 4.02 4.90 -14.46
N GLU A 126 5.28 4.85 -14.01
CA GLU A 126 6.42 4.73 -14.92
C GLU A 126 6.53 3.32 -15.48
N ARG A 127 7.14 3.19 -16.65
CA ARG A 127 7.35 1.88 -17.28
C ARG A 127 8.55 1.12 -16.72
N TYR A 128 9.33 1.78 -15.85
CA TYR A 128 10.53 1.23 -15.24
C TYR A 128 10.41 1.15 -13.72
N HIS A 129 11.24 0.32 -13.13
CA HIS A 129 11.33 0.19 -11.68
C HIS A 129 12.06 1.38 -11.08
N ILE A 130 11.42 2.02 -10.11
CA ILE A 130 12.03 3.06 -9.28
C ILE A 130 12.41 2.42 -7.95
N PRO A 131 13.70 2.30 -7.61
CA PRO A 131 14.11 1.64 -6.38
C PRO A 131 13.48 2.30 -5.15
N PRO A 132 12.81 1.54 -4.27
CA PRO A 132 12.33 2.06 -2.99
C PRO A 132 13.49 2.34 -2.05
N THR A 133 13.27 3.21 -1.06
CA THR A 133 14.24 3.40 0.03
C THR A 133 14.23 2.22 1.00
N GLN A 134 15.35 2.00 1.70
CA GLN A 134 15.44 1.00 2.77
C GLN A 134 14.32 1.20 3.80
N HIS A 135 14.11 2.44 4.24
CA HIS A 135 13.07 2.74 5.23
C HIS A 135 11.66 2.36 4.76
N TYR A 136 11.30 2.63 3.50
CA TYR A 136 10.02 2.21 2.93
C TYR A 136 9.87 0.68 2.94
N MET A 137 10.91 -0.04 2.49
CA MET A 137 10.88 -1.50 2.46
C MET A 137 10.86 -2.12 3.84
N ASP A 138 11.55 -1.53 4.82
CA ASP A 138 11.49 -1.98 6.22
C ASP A 138 10.04 -1.95 6.76
N LEU A 139 9.27 -0.92 6.44
CA LEU A 139 7.85 -0.84 6.83
C LEU A 139 7.02 -1.95 6.18
N VAL A 140 7.22 -2.21 4.89
CA VAL A 140 6.51 -3.27 4.17
C VAL A 140 6.86 -4.64 4.76
N ILE A 141 8.15 -4.91 4.98
CA ILE A 141 8.65 -6.17 5.52
C ILE A 141 8.17 -6.38 6.97
N GLN A 142 8.24 -5.36 7.83
CA GLN A 142 7.72 -5.43 9.21
C GLN A 142 6.21 -5.71 9.21
N GLY A 143 5.45 -5.08 8.30
CA GLY A 143 4.05 -5.36 8.12
C GLY A 143 3.80 -6.82 7.71
N ALA A 144 4.58 -7.34 6.75
CA ALA A 144 4.51 -8.72 6.30
C ALA A 144 4.77 -9.72 7.45
N TYR A 145 5.78 -9.47 8.28
CA TYR A 145 6.02 -10.27 9.50
C TYR A 145 4.86 -10.18 10.49
N SER A 146 4.31 -8.99 10.71
CA SER A 146 3.24 -8.76 11.69
C SER A 146 1.95 -9.52 11.37
N PHE A 147 1.70 -9.83 10.10
CA PHE A 147 0.54 -10.60 9.65
C PHE A 147 0.87 -12.04 9.22
N GLY A 148 2.07 -12.52 9.53
CA GLY A 148 2.45 -13.92 9.27
C GLY A 148 2.51 -14.28 7.79
N LEU A 149 2.89 -13.36 6.92
CA LEU A 149 3.10 -13.67 5.51
C LEU A 149 4.29 -14.65 5.37
N SER A 150 4.28 -15.46 4.30
CA SER A 150 5.28 -16.53 4.15
C SER A 150 6.72 -15.99 4.09
N MET A 151 7.66 -16.79 4.61
CA MET A 151 9.09 -16.45 4.56
C MET A 151 9.60 -16.31 3.12
N MET A 152 9.02 -17.06 2.16
CA MET A 152 9.35 -16.91 0.75
C MET A 152 8.92 -15.53 0.21
N TRP A 153 7.76 -15.03 0.62
CA TRP A 153 7.32 -13.69 0.26
C TRP A 153 8.19 -12.61 0.88
N ILE A 154 8.57 -12.79 2.13
CA ILE A 154 9.49 -11.86 2.83
C ILE A 154 10.86 -11.84 2.14
N ALA A 155 11.42 -12.99 1.77
CA ALA A 155 12.65 -13.06 1.00
C ALA A 155 12.53 -12.39 -0.38
N TYR A 156 11.37 -12.54 -1.04
CA TYR A 156 11.08 -11.82 -2.28
C TYR A 156 11.07 -10.30 -2.07
N LEU A 157 10.43 -9.79 -1.00
CA LEU A 157 10.46 -8.36 -0.67
C LEU A 157 11.87 -7.85 -0.43
N GLN A 158 12.72 -8.65 0.23
CA GLN A 158 14.12 -8.30 0.51
C GLN A 158 15.02 -8.31 -0.74
N SER A 159 14.59 -8.96 -1.82
CA SER A 159 15.36 -9.04 -3.07
C SER A 159 15.26 -7.81 -3.96
N PHE A 160 14.34 -6.88 -3.68
CA PHE A 160 14.21 -5.67 -4.50
C PHE A 160 15.44 -4.77 -4.37
N PRO A 161 15.96 -4.25 -5.50
CA PRO A 161 17.02 -3.25 -5.47
C PRO A 161 16.55 -2.00 -4.73
N LEU A 162 17.40 -1.49 -3.86
CA LEU A 162 17.10 -0.32 -3.03
C LEU A 162 17.78 0.94 -3.55
N GLN A 163 17.16 2.08 -3.32
CA GLN A 163 17.75 3.38 -3.58
C GLN A 163 18.87 3.67 -2.59
N GLN A 164 20.05 3.99 -3.10
CA GLN A 164 21.18 4.39 -2.29
C GLN A 164 21.22 5.92 -2.10
N GLY A 165 21.56 6.36 -0.88
CA GLY A 165 22.01 7.73 -0.61
C GLY A 165 20.95 8.81 -0.42
N ARG A 166 19.64 8.54 -0.56
CA ARG A 166 18.59 9.52 -0.23
C ARG A 166 17.87 9.16 1.06
N LYS A 167 17.72 10.16 1.95
CA LYS A 167 16.90 10.01 3.16
C LYS A 167 15.47 10.48 2.87
N PRO A 168 14.44 9.83 3.47
CA PRO A 168 13.07 10.32 3.43
C PRO A 168 13.01 11.75 3.97
N ARG A 169 12.14 12.59 3.40
CA ARG A 169 11.88 13.91 3.98
C ARG A 169 11.10 13.77 5.27
N PRO A 170 11.39 14.61 6.29
CA PRO A 170 10.58 14.61 7.50
C PRO A 170 9.12 14.94 7.17
N PRO A 171 8.15 14.40 7.93
CA PRO A 171 6.75 14.76 7.80
C PRO A 171 6.58 16.28 7.88
N GLY A 172 5.82 16.89 6.97
CA GLY A 172 5.51 18.32 6.96
C GLY A 172 6.22 19.18 5.92
N THR A 173 7.10 18.62 5.09
CA THR A 173 7.80 19.39 4.04
C THR A 173 7.36 19.04 2.61
N GLY A 174 6.05 19.06 2.32
CA GLY A 174 5.53 19.01 0.94
C GLY A 174 4.71 17.76 0.63
N ASP A 175 3.60 17.97 -0.02
CA ASP A 175 2.77 17.16 -0.88
C ASP A 175 1.58 16.36 -0.33
N ALA A 176 1.45 16.10 0.97
CA ALA A 176 0.19 15.51 1.45
C ALA A 176 -0.77 16.53 2.10
N ALA A 177 -0.34 17.75 2.34
CA ALA A 177 -1.12 18.75 3.10
C ALA A 177 -1.26 20.12 2.43
N SER A 178 -0.79 20.32 1.21
CA SER A 178 -1.03 21.58 0.51
C SER A 178 -2.33 21.53 -0.27
N LYS A 179 -3.38 22.02 0.36
CA LYS A 179 -4.73 22.37 -0.11
C LYS A 179 -5.82 21.41 0.37
N LEU A 180 -6.29 21.68 1.56
CA LEU A 180 -7.72 21.73 1.87
C LEU A 180 -8.34 22.94 1.18
#